data_e2d430edf18ba0058f0716bd8a20cb4a
#
_entry.id   e2d430edf18ba0058f0716bd8a20cb4a
#
_cell.length_a   1.000
_cell.length_b   1.000
_cell.length_c   1.000
_cell.angle_alpha   90.00
_cell.angle_beta   90.00
_cell.angle_gamma   90.00
#
_symmetry.space_group_name_H-M   'P 1'
#
loop_
_entity.id
_entity.type
_entity.pdbx_description
1 polymer ?
#
loop_
_entity_poly.entity_id
_entity_poly.type
_entity_poly.pdbx_seq_one_letter_code
_entity_poly.pdbx_strand_id
1 'polypeptide(L)'
;MDFQAPNTLAEQIANYMAERIMTGQIRPGERIQEARLAGELKVSRASVKEALYTLERWHLVDITPRKGASATRLDAEHASELYDVYMHLLMMLVTRLCERWQEKHREPMLAPVTHVVELSKKPSADITAVVEASFGVMEACCEVVGNPYLTEALSNFKPAVSRAYYLSADRYRQGLKQTSAFFNQLPAAVLARDSAAAQALIREFAETQQALIQQALTGKS
;
A
#
# COMPACT_ATOMS: atom_id res chain seq x y z
N MET A 1 -29.04 -9.59 -7.68
CA MET A 1 -28.61 -8.27 -8.21
C MET A 1 -27.81 -7.60 -7.11
N ASP A 2 -26.50 -7.59 -7.23
CA ASP A 2 -25.67 -6.87 -6.28
C ASP A 2 -25.72 -5.38 -6.63
N PHE A 3 -26.26 -4.57 -5.72
CA PHE A 3 -26.26 -3.13 -5.84
C PHE A 3 -24.84 -2.63 -5.51
N GLN A 4 -24.04 -2.36 -6.53
CA GLN A 4 -22.78 -1.62 -6.36
C GLN A 4 -23.10 -0.13 -6.58
N ALA A 5 -23.09 0.62 -5.49
CA ALA A 5 -23.15 2.09 -5.61
C ALA A 5 -21.85 2.56 -6.29
N PRO A 6 -21.91 3.48 -7.26
CA PRO A 6 -20.73 4.12 -7.79
C PRO A 6 -19.99 4.83 -6.64
N ASN A 7 -18.66 4.99 -6.77
CA ASN A 7 -17.84 5.71 -5.79
C ASN A 7 -18.50 7.04 -5.44
N THR A 8 -18.65 7.31 -4.17
CA THR A 8 -19.19 8.58 -3.69
C THR A 8 -18.33 9.74 -4.17
N LEU A 9 -18.89 10.93 -4.24
CA LEU A 9 -18.11 12.13 -4.58
C LEU A 9 -16.93 12.33 -3.62
N ALA A 10 -17.11 12.03 -2.34
CA ALA A 10 -16.06 12.09 -1.34
C ALA A 10 -14.92 11.11 -1.63
N GLU A 11 -15.22 9.88 -2.03
CA GLU A 11 -14.20 8.90 -2.44
C GLU A 11 -13.46 9.32 -3.71
N GLN A 12 -14.15 9.89 -4.69
CA GLN A 12 -13.51 10.42 -5.91
C GLN A 12 -12.53 11.55 -5.57
N ILE A 13 -12.93 12.48 -4.68
CA ILE A 13 -12.05 13.56 -4.19
C ILE A 13 -10.87 12.97 -3.41
N ALA A 14 -11.10 11.97 -2.55
CA ALA A 14 -10.04 11.31 -1.79
C ALA A 14 -9.03 10.63 -2.71
N ASN A 15 -9.47 9.88 -3.72
CA ASN A 15 -8.60 9.25 -4.71
C ASN A 15 -7.78 10.29 -5.50
N TYR A 16 -8.40 11.36 -5.97
CA TYR A 16 -7.71 12.46 -6.65
C TYR A 16 -6.63 13.11 -5.80
N MET A 17 -6.93 13.37 -4.52
CA MET A 17 -5.97 13.94 -3.58
C MET A 17 -4.86 12.95 -3.21
N ALA A 18 -5.21 11.66 -3.01
CA ALA A 18 -4.24 10.60 -2.72
C ALA A 18 -3.18 10.51 -3.82
N GLU A 19 -3.59 10.50 -5.10
CA GLU A 19 -2.65 10.50 -6.22
C GLU A 19 -1.67 11.69 -6.16
N ARG A 20 -2.16 12.89 -5.89
CA ARG A 20 -1.34 14.10 -5.79
C ARG A 20 -0.36 14.07 -4.60
N ILE A 21 -0.78 13.46 -3.48
CA ILE A 21 0.09 13.29 -2.30
C ILE A 21 1.14 12.20 -2.58
N MET A 22 0.73 11.07 -3.14
CA MET A 22 1.63 9.95 -3.43
C MET A 22 2.69 10.31 -4.48
N THR A 23 2.32 11.10 -5.50
CA THR A 23 3.25 11.57 -6.55
C THR A 23 4.07 12.79 -6.15
N GLY A 24 3.88 13.31 -4.92
CA GLY A 24 4.64 14.47 -4.42
C GLY A 24 4.19 15.83 -4.98
N GLN A 25 3.09 15.90 -5.71
CA GLN A 25 2.48 17.18 -6.16
C GLN A 25 1.97 18.00 -4.97
N ILE A 26 1.50 17.32 -3.90
CA ILE A 26 1.28 17.90 -2.58
C ILE A 26 2.43 17.41 -1.71
N ARG A 27 3.20 18.37 -1.19
CA ARG A 27 4.43 18.06 -0.43
C ARG A 27 4.14 17.53 0.96
N PRO A 28 5.03 16.71 1.54
CA PRO A 28 4.92 16.33 2.95
C PRO A 28 4.81 17.55 3.87
N GLY A 29 3.82 17.56 4.78
CA GLY A 29 3.53 18.67 5.67
C GLY A 29 2.80 19.86 5.04
N GLU A 30 2.51 19.83 3.73
CA GLU A 30 1.79 20.90 3.05
C GLU A 30 0.34 20.99 3.54
N ARG A 31 -0.09 22.21 3.85
CA ARG A 31 -1.43 22.47 4.35
C ARG A 31 -2.47 22.39 3.23
N ILE A 32 -3.52 21.63 3.48
CA ILE A 32 -4.66 21.48 2.56
C ILE A 32 -5.74 22.49 2.94
N GLN A 33 -6.00 23.42 2.04
CA GLN A 33 -7.02 24.45 2.24
C GLN A 33 -8.38 23.98 1.69
N GLU A 34 -9.28 23.52 2.57
CA GLU A 34 -10.60 22.99 2.20
C GLU A 34 -11.40 23.91 1.27
N ALA A 35 -11.43 25.22 1.59
CA ALA A 35 -12.18 26.20 0.80
C ALA A 35 -11.61 26.37 -0.61
N ARG A 36 -10.28 26.35 -0.75
CA ARG A 36 -9.60 26.44 -2.04
C ARG A 36 -9.87 25.17 -2.86
N LEU A 37 -9.72 23.99 -2.26
CA LEU A 37 -9.96 22.71 -2.90
C LEU A 37 -11.43 22.57 -3.36
N ALA A 38 -12.40 22.98 -2.52
CA ALA A 38 -13.80 22.99 -2.87
C ALA A 38 -14.09 23.89 -4.09
N GLY A 39 -13.43 25.07 -4.16
CA GLY A 39 -13.53 25.98 -5.30
C GLY A 39 -12.89 25.42 -6.57
N GLU A 40 -11.69 24.84 -6.48
CA GLU A 40 -10.97 24.24 -7.60
C GLU A 40 -11.74 23.06 -8.23
N LEU A 41 -12.32 22.20 -7.38
CA LEU A 41 -13.07 21.02 -7.82
C LEU A 41 -14.56 21.29 -8.08
N LYS A 42 -15.04 22.50 -7.77
CA LYS A 42 -16.46 22.90 -7.88
C LYS A 42 -17.40 21.97 -7.11
N VAL A 43 -17.00 21.60 -5.88
CA VAL A 43 -17.74 20.71 -4.97
C VAL A 43 -18.05 21.41 -3.65
N SER A 44 -18.90 20.78 -2.82
CA SER A 44 -19.21 21.31 -1.50
C SER A 44 -18.02 21.15 -0.52
N ARG A 45 -17.88 22.06 0.46
CA ARG A 45 -16.92 21.91 1.54
C ARG A 45 -17.18 20.65 2.38
N ALA A 46 -18.44 20.22 2.51
CA ALA A 46 -18.81 19.00 3.20
C ALA A 46 -18.19 17.78 2.51
N SER A 47 -18.30 17.67 1.18
CA SER A 47 -17.69 16.57 0.41
C SER A 47 -16.16 16.56 0.52
N VAL A 48 -15.50 17.73 0.54
CA VAL A 48 -14.06 17.85 0.77
C VAL A 48 -13.70 17.36 2.17
N LYS A 49 -14.48 17.75 3.18
CA LYS A 49 -14.23 17.33 4.56
C LYS A 49 -14.37 15.79 4.74
N GLU A 50 -15.36 15.18 4.12
CA GLU A 50 -15.52 13.72 4.10
C GLU A 50 -14.34 13.04 3.41
N ALA A 51 -13.88 13.58 2.29
CA ALA A 51 -12.68 13.08 1.60
C ALA A 51 -11.43 13.19 2.47
N LEU A 52 -11.26 14.26 3.24
CA LEU A 52 -10.14 14.41 4.17
C LEU A 52 -10.18 13.38 5.30
N TYR A 53 -11.33 13.00 5.83
CA TYR A 53 -11.44 11.90 6.79
C TYR A 53 -11.06 10.54 6.18
N THR A 54 -11.38 10.32 4.90
CA THR A 54 -10.92 9.13 4.19
C THR A 54 -9.41 9.13 4.02
N LEU A 55 -8.80 10.26 3.65
CA LEU A 55 -7.35 10.42 3.53
C LEU A 55 -6.62 10.28 4.87
N GLU A 56 -7.24 10.70 5.97
CA GLU A 56 -6.71 10.50 7.32
C GLU A 56 -6.67 9.00 7.67
N ARG A 57 -7.74 8.24 7.39
CA ARG A 57 -7.76 6.77 7.54
C ARG A 57 -6.71 6.07 6.65
N TRP A 58 -6.37 6.63 5.51
CA TRP A 58 -5.32 6.15 4.60
C TRP A 58 -3.92 6.62 4.99
N HIS A 59 -3.77 7.28 6.14
CA HIS A 59 -2.50 7.81 6.66
C HIS A 59 -1.80 8.76 5.69
N LEU A 60 -2.54 9.44 4.83
CA LEU A 60 -2.02 10.43 3.88
C LEU A 60 -2.20 11.87 4.35
N VAL A 61 -3.09 12.10 5.31
CA VAL A 61 -3.43 13.43 5.83
C VAL A 61 -3.53 13.38 7.35
N ASP A 62 -3.03 14.40 8.02
CA ASP A 62 -3.24 14.67 9.43
C ASP A 62 -4.28 15.77 9.60
N ILE A 63 -5.35 15.51 10.37
CA ILE A 63 -6.35 16.52 10.73
C ILE A 63 -6.12 16.97 12.17
N THR A 64 -5.62 18.20 12.32
CA THR A 64 -5.38 18.78 13.63
C THR A 64 -6.50 19.75 14.00
N PRO A 65 -7.15 19.61 15.19
CA PRO A 65 -8.18 20.54 15.63
C PRO A 65 -7.67 22.00 15.60
N ARG A 66 -8.47 22.90 15.03
CA ARG A 66 -8.20 24.34 14.84
C ARG A 66 -7.05 24.68 13.87
N LYS A 67 -6.22 23.72 13.46
CA LYS A 67 -5.12 23.94 12.49
C LYS A 67 -5.48 23.48 11.08
N GLY A 68 -6.51 22.62 10.93
CA GLY A 68 -6.96 22.07 9.66
C GLY A 68 -6.18 20.84 9.24
N ALA A 69 -6.23 20.52 7.96
CA ALA A 69 -5.63 19.35 7.36
C ALA A 69 -4.27 19.66 6.71
N SER A 70 -3.33 18.72 6.79
CA SER A 70 -2.05 18.75 6.09
C SER A 70 -1.65 17.35 5.61
N ALA A 71 -0.92 17.27 4.51
CA ALA A 71 -0.35 16.00 4.08
C ALA A 71 0.62 15.48 5.15
N THR A 72 0.54 14.19 5.47
CA THR A 72 1.43 13.56 6.46
C THR A 72 2.89 13.75 6.08
N ARG A 73 3.75 13.86 7.08
CA ARG A 73 5.20 13.82 6.85
C ARG A 73 5.60 12.39 6.46
N LEU A 74 6.60 12.28 5.64
CA LEU A 74 7.20 11.01 5.29
C LEU A 74 8.71 11.19 5.32
N ASP A 75 9.27 11.11 6.52
CA ASP A 75 10.72 10.99 6.76
C ASP A 75 11.07 9.55 7.13
N ALA A 76 12.35 9.30 7.41
CA ALA A 76 12.83 7.95 7.69
C ALA A 76 12.21 7.33 8.96
N GLU A 77 11.91 8.15 9.98
CA GLU A 77 11.29 7.70 11.23
C GLU A 77 9.83 7.28 11.00
N HIS A 78 9.02 8.17 10.40
CA HIS A 78 7.61 7.88 10.09
C HIS A 78 7.46 6.69 9.13
N ALA A 79 8.38 6.57 8.14
CA ALA A 79 8.38 5.42 7.26
C ALA A 79 8.68 4.11 8.00
N SER A 80 9.62 4.12 8.96
CA SER A 80 9.92 2.95 9.80
C SER A 80 8.73 2.52 10.63
N GLU A 81 8.09 3.45 11.34
CA GLU A 81 6.91 3.20 12.18
C GLU A 81 5.73 2.64 11.34
N LEU A 82 5.48 3.21 10.16
CA LEU A 82 4.46 2.73 9.22
C LEU A 82 4.74 1.27 8.82
N TYR A 83 5.99 0.97 8.44
CA TYR A 83 6.38 -0.36 8.01
C TYR A 83 6.31 -1.39 9.14
N ASP A 84 6.67 -1.05 10.35
CA ASP A 84 6.61 -1.96 11.50
C ASP A 84 5.19 -2.49 11.71
N VAL A 85 4.19 -1.63 11.70
CA VAL A 85 2.78 -2.05 11.83
C VAL A 85 2.33 -2.84 10.60
N TYR A 86 2.60 -2.33 9.40
CA TYR A 86 2.18 -2.98 8.16
C TYR A 86 2.75 -4.39 8.01
N MET A 87 4.02 -4.60 8.35
CA MET A 87 4.66 -5.91 8.30
C MET A 87 4.04 -6.91 9.29
N HIS A 88 3.67 -6.46 10.50
CA HIS A 88 2.97 -7.31 11.45
C HIS A 88 1.60 -7.75 10.93
N LEU A 89 0.87 -6.87 10.24
CA LEU A 89 -0.38 -7.22 9.58
C LEU A 89 -0.17 -8.25 8.45
N LEU A 90 0.89 -8.10 7.63
CA LEU A 90 1.23 -9.05 6.58
C LEU A 90 1.65 -10.41 7.15
N MET A 91 2.41 -10.45 8.25
CA MET A 91 2.75 -11.71 8.93
C MET A 91 1.51 -12.41 9.48
N MET A 92 0.55 -11.66 10.04
CA MET A 92 -0.75 -12.20 10.42
C MET A 92 -1.53 -12.73 9.22
N LEU A 93 -1.56 -12.00 8.11
CA LEU A 93 -2.23 -12.41 6.88
C LEU A 93 -1.70 -13.73 6.36
N VAL A 94 -0.37 -13.86 6.21
CA VAL A 94 0.23 -15.08 5.66
C VAL A 94 0.07 -16.28 6.59
N THR A 95 0.10 -16.08 7.91
CA THR A 95 -0.18 -17.15 8.88
C THR A 95 -1.61 -17.69 8.69
N ARG A 96 -2.59 -16.80 8.64
CA ARG A 96 -3.98 -17.18 8.40
C ARG A 96 -4.20 -17.80 7.02
N LEU A 97 -3.46 -17.33 6.01
CA LEU A 97 -3.49 -17.90 4.68
C LEU A 97 -3.00 -19.36 4.70
N CYS A 98 -1.87 -19.66 5.33
CA CYS A 98 -1.36 -21.03 5.48
C CYS A 98 -2.36 -21.95 6.20
N GLU A 99 -3.04 -21.45 7.24
CA GLU A 99 -4.07 -22.20 7.98
C GLU A 99 -5.30 -22.51 7.12
N ARG A 100 -5.74 -21.55 6.30
CA ARG A 100 -6.99 -21.62 5.52
C ARG A 100 -6.81 -22.08 4.08
N TRP A 101 -5.57 -22.34 3.67
CA TRP A 101 -5.25 -22.75 2.31
C TRP A 101 -6.00 -24.00 1.88
N GLN A 102 -6.58 -23.97 0.67
CA GLN A 102 -7.22 -25.08 -0.01
C GLN A 102 -6.83 -25.07 -1.50
N GLU A 103 -6.85 -26.22 -2.17
CA GLU A 103 -6.44 -26.34 -3.58
C GLU A 103 -7.26 -25.43 -4.53
N LYS A 104 -8.53 -25.18 -4.23
CA LYS A 104 -9.39 -24.25 -4.99
C LYS A 104 -8.85 -22.80 -5.03
N HIS A 105 -7.97 -22.43 -4.10
CA HIS A 105 -7.38 -21.10 -4.03
C HIS A 105 -6.13 -20.96 -4.92
N ARG A 106 -5.64 -22.06 -5.50
CA ARG A 106 -4.39 -22.09 -6.27
C ARG A 106 -4.43 -21.09 -7.43
N GLU A 107 -5.38 -21.22 -8.33
CA GLU A 107 -5.51 -20.39 -9.52
C GLU A 107 -5.68 -18.89 -9.18
N PRO A 108 -6.65 -18.49 -8.33
CA PRO A 108 -6.83 -17.09 -7.94
C PRO A 108 -5.58 -16.46 -7.28
N MET A 109 -4.77 -17.27 -6.58
CA MET A 109 -3.57 -16.80 -5.90
C MET A 109 -2.34 -16.73 -6.81
N LEU A 110 -2.18 -17.70 -7.75
CA LEU A 110 -1.00 -17.74 -8.61
C LEU A 110 -1.04 -16.69 -9.73
N ALA A 111 -2.21 -16.32 -10.23
CA ALA A 111 -2.33 -15.34 -11.30
C ALA A 111 -1.76 -13.96 -10.92
N PRO A 112 -2.14 -13.33 -9.76
CA PRO A 112 -1.53 -12.09 -9.30
C PRO A 112 -0.02 -12.22 -9.03
N VAL A 113 0.44 -13.33 -8.46
CA VAL A 113 1.87 -13.59 -8.21
C VAL A 113 2.66 -13.63 -9.51
N THR A 114 2.16 -14.39 -10.51
CA THR A 114 2.80 -14.47 -11.84
C THR A 114 2.90 -13.09 -12.47
N HIS A 115 1.85 -12.29 -12.36
CA HIS A 115 1.82 -10.93 -12.90
C HIS A 115 2.90 -10.02 -12.30
N VAL A 116 3.05 -10.01 -10.96
CA VAL A 116 4.14 -9.25 -10.28
C VAL A 116 5.51 -9.70 -10.76
N VAL A 117 5.73 -11.02 -10.81
CA VAL A 117 7.02 -11.60 -11.23
C VAL A 117 7.38 -11.20 -12.66
N GLU A 118 6.42 -11.24 -13.57
CA GLU A 118 6.61 -10.84 -14.97
C GLU A 118 6.92 -9.34 -15.10
N LEU A 119 6.20 -8.49 -14.38
CA LEU A 119 6.45 -7.05 -14.35
C LEU A 119 7.85 -6.75 -13.80
N SER A 120 8.24 -7.39 -12.69
CA SER A 120 9.51 -7.14 -12.02
C SER A 120 10.75 -7.56 -12.84
N LYS A 121 10.58 -8.46 -13.82
CA LYS A 121 11.68 -8.92 -14.69
C LYS A 121 11.98 -7.97 -15.87
N LYS A 122 11.08 -7.05 -16.18
CA LYS A 122 11.25 -6.14 -17.32
C LYS A 122 12.34 -5.10 -17.02
N PRO A 123 13.31 -4.87 -17.93
CA PRO A 123 14.38 -3.87 -17.72
C PRO A 123 13.85 -2.44 -17.50
N SER A 124 12.71 -2.12 -18.15
CA SER A 124 12.03 -0.84 -18.05
C SER A 124 10.72 -0.97 -17.25
N ALA A 125 10.75 -1.72 -16.13
CA ALA A 125 9.55 -1.91 -15.31
C ALA A 125 9.03 -0.57 -14.81
N ASP A 126 7.75 -0.35 -14.97
CA ASP A 126 7.03 0.72 -14.29
C ASP A 126 6.86 0.35 -12.82
N ILE A 127 7.52 1.12 -11.96
CA ILE A 127 7.51 0.88 -10.50
C ILE A 127 6.08 0.97 -9.95
N THR A 128 5.27 1.89 -10.45
CA THR A 128 3.87 2.02 -10.05
C THR A 128 3.11 0.73 -10.35
N ALA A 129 3.26 0.18 -11.56
CA ALA A 129 2.62 -1.06 -11.94
C ALA A 129 3.09 -2.26 -11.09
N VAL A 130 4.39 -2.33 -10.74
CA VAL A 130 4.92 -3.39 -9.88
C VAL A 130 4.34 -3.28 -8.46
N VAL A 131 4.29 -2.08 -7.90
CA VAL A 131 3.73 -1.82 -6.56
C VAL A 131 2.25 -2.18 -6.52
N GLU A 132 1.46 -1.72 -7.49
CA GLU A 132 0.02 -2.05 -7.56
C GLU A 132 -0.22 -3.55 -7.73
N ALA A 133 0.53 -4.22 -8.58
CA ALA A 133 0.45 -5.67 -8.75
C ALA A 133 0.81 -6.41 -7.45
N SER A 134 1.78 -5.93 -6.68
CA SER A 134 2.15 -6.48 -5.37
C SER A 134 1.01 -6.37 -4.36
N PHE A 135 0.29 -5.25 -4.34
CA PHE A 135 -0.92 -5.10 -3.54
C PHE A 135 -2.06 -6.02 -4.02
N GLY A 136 -2.17 -6.28 -5.32
CA GLY A 136 -3.12 -7.27 -5.85
C GLY A 136 -2.91 -8.68 -5.29
N VAL A 137 -1.64 -9.08 -5.02
CA VAL A 137 -1.37 -10.35 -4.31
C VAL A 137 -1.88 -10.30 -2.87
N MET A 138 -1.64 -9.19 -2.15
CA MET A 138 -2.15 -9.00 -0.79
C MET A 138 -3.68 -9.08 -0.75
N GLU A 139 -4.36 -8.43 -1.69
CA GLU A 139 -5.83 -8.43 -1.80
C GLU A 139 -6.36 -9.84 -2.03
N ALA A 140 -5.76 -10.61 -2.95
CA ALA A 140 -6.12 -12.02 -3.17
C ALA A 140 -5.90 -12.88 -1.90
N CYS A 141 -4.83 -12.63 -1.13
CA CYS A 141 -4.62 -13.27 0.17
C CYS A 141 -5.74 -12.92 1.16
N CYS A 142 -6.17 -11.65 1.21
CA CYS A 142 -7.25 -11.19 2.08
C CYS A 142 -8.58 -11.87 1.75
N GLU A 143 -8.89 -12.09 0.48
CA GLU A 143 -10.09 -12.81 0.04
C GLU A 143 -10.11 -14.25 0.55
N VAL A 144 -8.98 -14.96 0.45
CA VAL A 144 -8.85 -16.34 0.97
C VAL A 144 -8.99 -16.36 2.49
N VAL A 145 -8.37 -15.42 3.18
CA VAL A 145 -8.40 -15.34 4.65
C VAL A 145 -9.79 -14.92 5.17
N GLY A 146 -10.51 -14.07 4.43
CA GLY A 146 -11.88 -13.69 4.77
C GLY A 146 -12.03 -13.03 6.16
N ASN A 147 -11.02 -12.26 6.59
CA ASN A 147 -11.08 -11.49 7.83
C ASN A 147 -11.28 -10.00 7.49
N PRO A 148 -12.53 -9.46 7.65
CA PRO A 148 -12.84 -8.10 7.21
C PRO A 148 -12.03 -7.03 7.94
N TYR A 149 -11.71 -7.24 9.21
CA TYR A 149 -10.93 -6.29 10.01
C TYR A 149 -9.47 -6.21 9.54
N LEU A 150 -8.86 -7.36 9.22
CA LEU A 150 -7.50 -7.41 8.68
C LEU A 150 -7.45 -6.82 7.28
N THR A 151 -8.45 -7.12 6.45
CA THR A 151 -8.58 -6.54 5.10
C THR A 151 -8.70 -5.03 5.16
N GLU A 152 -9.59 -4.50 6.02
CA GLU A 152 -9.76 -3.06 6.20
C GLU A 152 -8.47 -2.39 6.67
N ALA A 153 -7.80 -2.95 7.68
CA ALA A 153 -6.53 -2.42 8.17
C ALA A 153 -5.48 -2.36 7.06
N LEU A 154 -5.22 -3.46 6.35
CA LEU A 154 -4.25 -3.51 5.25
C LEU A 154 -4.60 -2.55 4.11
N SER A 155 -5.89 -2.44 3.74
CA SER A 155 -6.35 -1.51 2.71
C SER A 155 -6.15 -0.05 3.11
N ASN A 156 -6.31 0.30 4.38
CA ASN A 156 -6.08 1.65 4.89
C ASN A 156 -4.58 2.01 4.88
N PHE A 157 -3.67 1.03 5.07
CA PHE A 157 -2.22 1.25 4.97
C PHE A 157 -1.70 1.34 3.54
N LYS A 158 -2.38 0.70 2.57
CA LYS A 158 -1.93 0.62 1.16
C LYS A 158 -1.51 1.98 0.58
N PRO A 159 -2.28 3.08 0.69
CA PRO A 159 -1.90 4.36 0.08
C PRO A 159 -0.63 4.96 0.69
N ALA A 160 -0.44 4.90 2.01
CA ALA A 160 0.75 5.43 2.67
C ALA A 160 2.00 4.60 2.32
N VAL A 161 1.88 3.28 2.27
CA VAL A 161 2.95 2.37 1.84
C VAL A 161 3.30 2.59 0.36
N SER A 162 2.29 2.73 -0.52
CA SER A 162 2.50 3.07 -1.94
C SER A 162 3.28 4.38 -2.10
N ARG A 163 2.93 5.40 -1.30
CA ARG A 163 3.65 6.68 -1.29
C ARG A 163 5.13 6.52 -0.98
N ALA A 164 5.47 5.69 0.03
CA ALA A 164 6.86 5.42 0.38
C ALA A 164 7.63 4.78 -0.79
N TYR A 165 7.00 3.82 -1.49
CA TYR A 165 7.58 3.20 -2.69
C TYR A 165 7.75 4.20 -3.85
N TYR A 166 6.76 5.03 -4.13
CA TYR A 166 6.84 5.99 -5.24
C TYR A 166 7.90 7.06 -5.02
N LEU A 167 8.01 7.58 -3.78
CA LEU A 167 9.06 8.55 -3.44
C LEU A 167 10.47 7.93 -3.39
N SER A 168 10.57 6.62 -3.28
CA SER A 168 11.83 5.88 -3.33
C SER A 168 12.03 5.09 -4.65
N ALA A 169 11.28 5.41 -5.72
CA ALA A 169 11.20 4.62 -6.94
C ALA A 169 12.56 4.29 -7.57
N ASP A 170 13.50 5.22 -7.60
CA ASP A 170 14.84 4.99 -8.16
C ASP A 170 15.62 3.92 -7.37
N ARG A 171 15.49 3.92 -6.04
CA ARG A 171 16.09 2.90 -5.17
C ARG A 171 15.32 1.59 -5.25
N TYR A 172 14.00 1.65 -5.28
CA TYR A 172 13.15 0.47 -5.44
C TYR A 172 13.45 -0.28 -6.74
N ARG A 173 13.77 0.43 -7.83
CA ARG A 173 14.22 -0.18 -9.11
C ARG A 173 15.42 -1.10 -8.92
N GLN A 174 16.34 -0.76 -8.02
CA GLN A 174 17.48 -1.62 -7.67
C GLN A 174 17.05 -2.90 -6.94
N GLY A 175 15.94 -2.84 -6.21
CA GLY A 175 15.35 -3.95 -5.46
C GLY A 175 14.39 -4.87 -6.25
N LEU A 176 14.16 -4.64 -7.54
CA LEU A 176 13.20 -5.44 -8.33
C LEU A 176 13.57 -6.92 -8.42
N LYS A 177 14.86 -7.27 -8.37
CA LYS A 177 15.31 -8.67 -8.33
C LYS A 177 14.86 -9.36 -7.03
N GLN A 178 14.96 -8.65 -5.90
CA GLN A 178 14.51 -9.13 -4.60
C GLN A 178 12.99 -9.27 -4.57
N THR A 179 12.26 -8.30 -5.15
CA THR A 179 10.80 -8.37 -5.32
C THR A 179 10.40 -9.62 -6.12
N SER A 180 11.04 -9.86 -7.27
CA SER A 180 10.80 -11.05 -8.07
C SER A 180 11.14 -12.34 -7.31
N ALA A 181 12.25 -12.39 -6.57
CA ALA A 181 12.66 -13.55 -5.78
C ALA A 181 11.63 -13.85 -4.67
N PHE A 182 11.19 -12.84 -3.93
CA PHE A 182 10.18 -12.96 -2.88
C PHE A 182 8.87 -13.56 -3.42
N PHE A 183 8.31 -13.00 -4.50
CA PHE A 183 7.07 -13.50 -5.06
C PHE A 183 7.19 -14.87 -5.75
N ASN A 184 8.39 -15.31 -6.12
CA ASN A 184 8.62 -16.68 -6.59
C ASN A 184 8.69 -17.69 -5.42
N GLN A 185 9.15 -17.30 -4.24
CA GLN A 185 9.36 -18.20 -3.09
C GLN A 185 8.14 -18.32 -2.19
N LEU A 186 7.42 -17.21 -1.98
CA LEU A 186 6.27 -17.15 -1.07
C LEU A 186 5.21 -18.23 -1.34
N PRO A 187 4.81 -18.51 -2.61
CA PRO A 187 3.80 -19.53 -2.90
C PRO A 187 4.21 -20.93 -2.42
N ALA A 188 5.48 -21.29 -2.50
CA ALA A 188 5.94 -22.61 -2.04
C ALA A 188 5.73 -22.81 -0.53
N ALA A 189 6.03 -21.79 0.27
CA ALA A 189 5.79 -21.82 1.72
C ALA A 189 4.30 -21.92 2.05
N VAL A 190 3.45 -21.14 1.34
CA VAL A 190 1.99 -21.17 1.52
C VAL A 190 1.40 -22.53 1.14
N LEU A 191 1.81 -23.10 0.00
CA LEU A 191 1.37 -24.42 -0.46
C LEU A 191 1.77 -25.53 0.51
N ALA A 192 2.97 -25.43 1.10
CA ALA A 192 3.44 -26.35 2.14
C ALA A 192 2.77 -26.11 3.51
N ARG A 193 1.95 -25.06 3.66
CA ARG A 193 1.36 -24.59 4.92
C ARG A 193 2.43 -24.28 5.99
N ASP A 194 3.62 -23.91 5.55
CA ASP A 194 4.71 -23.52 6.43
C ASP A 194 4.64 -22.03 6.75
N SER A 195 3.88 -21.72 7.79
CA SER A 195 3.71 -20.32 8.22
C SER A 195 5.00 -19.71 8.75
N ALA A 196 5.92 -20.50 9.30
CA ALA A 196 7.20 -20.00 9.79
C ALA A 196 8.11 -19.59 8.63
N ALA A 197 8.21 -20.41 7.58
CA ALA A 197 8.94 -20.07 6.36
C ALA A 197 8.33 -18.86 5.65
N ALA A 198 6.99 -18.80 5.55
CA ALA A 198 6.31 -17.68 4.94
C ALA A 198 6.54 -16.35 5.69
N GLN A 199 6.49 -16.36 7.03
CA GLN A 199 6.82 -15.20 7.86
C GLN A 199 8.29 -14.77 7.72
N ALA A 200 9.23 -15.73 7.63
CA ALA A 200 10.64 -15.42 7.43
C ALA A 200 10.87 -14.70 6.10
N LEU A 201 10.23 -15.15 5.01
CA LEU A 201 10.30 -14.50 3.70
C LEU A 201 9.73 -13.06 3.74
N ILE A 202 8.60 -12.84 4.42
CA ILE A 202 8.03 -11.50 4.59
C ILE A 202 8.99 -10.60 5.36
N ARG A 203 9.59 -11.09 6.44
CA ARG A 203 10.53 -10.31 7.25
C ARG A 203 11.76 -9.89 6.46
N GLU A 204 12.39 -10.83 5.75
CA GLU A 204 13.56 -10.56 4.90
C GLU A 204 13.23 -9.54 3.80
N PHE A 205 12.09 -9.70 3.15
CA PHE A 205 11.62 -8.76 2.15
C PHE A 205 11.36 -7.37 2.74
N ALA A 206 10.70 -7.31 3.90
CA ALA A 206 10.42 -6.07 4.61
C ALA A 206 11.69 -5.30 5.00
N GLU A 207 12.67 -5.97 5.58
CA GLU A 207 13.96 -5.38 5.96
C GLU A 207 14.67 -4.79 4.73
N THR A 208 14.65 -5.51 3.61
CA THR A 208 15.21 -5.04 2.35
C THR A 208 14.49 -3.78 1.84
N GLN A 209 13.16 -3.79 1.81
CA GLN A 209 12.38 -2.65 1.34
C GLN A 209 12.54 -1.44 2.25
N GLN A 210 12.51 -1.64 3.56
CA GLN A 210 12.70 -0.57 4.55
C GLN A 210 14.07 0.09 4.38
N ALA A 211 15.13 -0.69 4.16
CA ALA A 211 16.47 -0.17 3.91
C ALA A 211 16.51 0.71 2.65
N LEU A 212 15.88 0.29 1.54
CA LEU A 212 15.81 1.07 0.31
C LEU A 212 15.07 2.40 0.49
N ILE A 213 13.94 2.38 1.21
CA ILE A 213 13.15 3.58 1.51
C ILE A 213 13.93 4.53 2.40
N GLN A 214 14.57 4.02 3.45
CA GLN A 214 15.40 4.81 4.35
C GLN A 214 16.56 5.51 3.62
N GLN A 215 17.25 4.79 2.72
CA GLN A 215 18.30 5.38 1.88
C GLN A 215 17.76 6.51 0.99
N ALA A 216 16.57 6.32 0.40
CA ALA A 216 15.94 7.34 -0.43
C ALA A 216 15.57 8.60 0.37
N LEU A 217 14.97 8.42 1.56
CA LEU A 217 14.48 9.52 2.40
C LEU A 217 15.61 10.29 3.12
N THR A 218 16.73 9.62 3.42
CA THR A 218 17.89 10.27 4.08
C THR A 218 18.89 10.91 3.11
N GLY A 219 18.72 10.71 1.80
CA GLY A 219 19.63 11.21 0.77
C GLY A 219 21.06 10.62 0.85
N LYS A 220 21.26 9.54 1.60
CA LYS A 220 22.54 8.85 1.69
C LYS A 220 22.71 7.91 0.48
N SER A 221 23.63 8.27 -0.38
CA SER A 221 24.11 7.43 -1.49
C SER A 221 24.98 6.29 -0.99
#